data_fca1a56dc74fa23adbb1febb8296d253
#
_entry.id   fca1a56dc74fa23adbb1febb8296d253
#
_cell.length_a   1.000
_cell.length_b   1.000
_cell.length_c   1.000
_cell.angle_alpha   90.00
_cell.angle_beta   90.00
_cell.angle_gamma   90.00
#
_symmetry.space_group_name_H-M   'P 1'
#
loop_
_entity.id
_entity.type
_entity.pdbx_description
1 polymer ?
#
loop_
_entity_poly.entity_id
_entity_poly.type
_entity_poly.pdbx_seq_one_letter_code
_entity_poly.pdbx_strand_id
1 'polypeptide(L)'
;WSEEGDPQEYGPLLAAAAEVKTDAIIPVDDDAFQNPQSMQRAINAYCESHGMTAPQTKAETARVVLQSLAARYAQAVSHLNDMLPQPIRCLHIIGGGSQNQLLNTLTEQALGIPVMAGPVEATGMGNILTQALAKGEVSGVGEMRQIVRDSM
;
A
#
# COMPACT_ATOMS: atom_id res chain seq x y z
N TRP A 1 4.72 13.15 12.86
CA TRP A 1 5.78 14.16 12.59
C TRP A 1 5.22 15.57 12.39
N SER A 2 4.03 15.72 11.87
CA SER A 2 3.35 17.03 11.83
C SER A 2 3.07 17.59 13.24
N GLU A 3 2.81 16.72 14.21
CA GLU A 3 2.63 17.05 15.61
C GLU A 3 3.94 17.54 16.29
N GLU A 4 5.08 17.13 15.75
CA GLU A 4 6.40 17.57 16.20
C GLU A 4 6.85 18.87 15.53
N GLY A 5 5.98 19.51 14.71
CA GLY A 5 6.25 20.77 14.04
C GLY A 5 7.28 20.70 12.91
N ASP A 6 7.52 19.51 12.39
CA ASP A 6 8.47 19.25 11.30
C ASP A 6 7.72 18.74 10.05
N PRO A 7 7.22 19.64 9.19
CA PRO A 7 6.53 19.25 7.96
C PRO A 7 7.50 18.52 7.03
N GLN A 8 7.16 17.28 6.67
CA GLN A 8 7.92 16.52 5.70
C GLN A 8 7.28 16.62 4.33
N GLU A 9 8.10 16.92 3.33
CA GLU A 9 7.70 16.75 1.95
C GLU A 9 7.67 15.23 1.64
N TYR A 10 6.54 14.75 1.19
CA TYR A 10 6.30 13.32 1.00
C TYR A 10 7.23 12.70 -0.07
N GLY A 11 7.45 13.42 -1.17
CA GLY A 11 8.30 12.97 -2.26
C GLY A 11 9.76 12.71 -1.85
N PRO A 12 10.47 13.68 -1.28
CA PRO A 12 11.84 13.50 -0.78
C PRO A 12 11.96 12.41 0.28
N LEU A 13 10.98 12.26 1.17
CA LEU A 13 10.96 11.21 2.18
C LEU A 13 10.90 9.82 1.54
N LEU A 14 10.02 9.62 0.54
CA LEU A 14 9.91 8.35 -0.16
C LEU A 14 11.15 8.04 -0.99
N ALA A 15 11.75 9.05 -1.63
CA ALA A 15 12.99 8.87 -2.37
C ALA A 15 14.13 8.43 -1.42
N ALA A 16 14.28 9.06 -0.27
CA ALA A 16 15.25 8.66 0.74
C ALA A 16 14.95 7.24 1.28
N ALA A 17 13.68 6.90 1.53
CA ALA A 17 13.29 5.57 1.99
C ALA A 17 13.56 4.47 0.95
N ALA A 18 13.54 4.79 -0.34
CA ALA A 18 13.85 3.83 -1.41
C ALA A 18 15.31 3.34 -1.34
N GLU A 19 16.24 4.21 -0.93
CA GLU A 19 17.68 3.89 -0.80
C GLU A 19 18.01 3.11 0.48
N VAL A 20 17.11 3.08 1.46
CA VAL A 20 17.32 2.37 2.73
C VAL A 20 17.29 0.86 2.50
N LYS A 21 18.27 0.17 3.05
CA LYS A 21 18.33 -1.29 3.13
C LYS A 21 18.05 -1.73 4.56
N THR A 22 17.01 -2.49 4.76
CA THR A 22 16.65 -3.08 6.05
C THR A 22 15.94 -4.41 5.84
N ASP A 23 16.11 -5.31 6.77
CA ASP A 23 15.40 -6.59 6.87
C ASP A 23 14.29 -6.57 7.93
N ALA A 24 14.12 -5.45 8.63
CA ALA A 24 13.12 -5.30 9.67
C ALA A 24 11.70 -5.35 9.08
N ILE A 25 10.92 -6.33 9.52
CA ILE A 25 9.49 -6.50 9.19
C ILE A 25 8.71 -6.51 10.50
N ILE A 26 7.73 -5.62 10.62
CA ILE A 26 6.84 -5.52 11.77
C ILE A 26 5.43 -6.02 11.40
N PRO A 27 4.67 -6.61 12.31
CA PRO A 27 3.27 -7.02 12.08
C PRO A 27 2.38 -5.78 12.15
N VAL A 28 2.12 -5.16 11.01
CA VAL A 28 1.36 -3.89 10.91
C VAL A 28 -0.05 -3.94 11.52
N ASP A 29 -0.58 -5.13 11.73
CA ASP A 29 -1.91 -5.37 12.33
C ASP A 29 -1.83 -5.57 13.86
N ASP A 30 -0.64 -5.52 14.47
CA ASP A 30 -0.47 -5.71 15.92
C ASP A 30 -1.08 -4.55 16.70
N ASP A 31 -1.68 -4.87 17.85
CA ASP A 31 -2.32 -3.89 18.74
C ASP A 31 -1.37 -2.78 19.19
N ALA A 32 -0.06 -3.07 19.26
CA ALA A 32 0.98 -2.08 19.58
C ALA A 32 1.00 -0.89 18.60
N PHE A 33 0.49 -1.08 17.37
CA PHE A 33 0.49 -0.06 16.31
C PHE A 33 -0.88 0.57 16.06
N GLN A 34 -1.95 0.14 16.76
CA GLN A 34 -3.30 0.66 16.49
C GLN A 34 -3.47 2.11 16.94
N ASN A 35 -2.96 2.49 18.11
CA ASN A 35 -3.07 3.86 18.63
C ASN A 35 -1.96 4.21 19.62
N PRO A 36 -0.68 4.11 19.25
CA PRO A 36 0.42 4.44 20.16
C PRO A 36 0.55 5.94 20.34
N GLN A 37 1.03 6.39 21.51
CA GLN A 37 1.36 7.80 21.75
C GLN A 37 2.42 8.32 20.78
N SER A 38 3.33 7.46 20.32
CA SER A 38 4.33 7.73 19.30
C SER A 38 4.56 6.48 18.49
N MET A 39 4.22 6.53 17.21
CA MET A 39 4.44 5.42 16.26
C MET A 39 5.93 5.08 16.14
N GLN A 40 6.80 6.08 16.09
CA GLN A 40 8.25 5.87 16.03
C GLN A 40 8.75 5.04 17.22
N ARG A 41 8.32 5.39 18.44
CA ARG A 41 8.73 4.66 19.65
C ARG A 41 8.17 3.24 19.67
N ALA A 42 6.94 3.05 19.22
CA ALA A 42 6.34 1.72 19.15
C ALA A 42 7.11 0.82 18.16
N ILE A 43 7.46 1.33 16.98
CA ILE A 43 8.27 0.60 16.00
C ILE A 43 9.65 0.27 16.55
N ASN A 44 10.33 1.23 17.16
CA ASN A 44 11.66 1.01 17.74
C ASN A 44 11.62 -0.06 18.83
N ALA A 45 10.69 0.06 19.78
CA ALA A 45 10.53 -0.91 20.87
C ALA A 45 10.21 -2.32 20.34
N TYR A 46 9.38 -2.42 19.29
CA TYR A 46 9.09 -3.69 18.65
C TYR A 46 10.36 -4.30 18.02
N CYS A 47 11.10 -3.53 17.24
CA CYS A 47 12.34 -3.98 16.61
C CYS A 47 13.35 -4.44 17.65
N GLU A 48 13.60 -3.65 18.69
CA GLU A 48 14.55 -3.97 19.77
C GLU A 48 14.16 -5.27 20.50
N SER A 49 12.88 -5.43 20.85
CA SER A 49 12.40 -6.63 21.56
C SER A 49 12.49 -7.92 20.73
N HIS A 50 12.56 -7.81 19.42
CA HIS A 50 12.67 -8.94 18.50
C HIS A 50 14.07 -9.09 17.86
N GLY A 51 15.06 -8.36 18.36
CA GLY A 51 16.45 -8.44 17.89
C GLY A 51 16.67 -7.89 16.48
N MET A 52 15.75 -7.04 16.00
CA MET A 52 15.87 -6.33 14.72
C MET A 52 16.53 -4.96 14.92
N THR A 53 17.18 -4.45 13.89
CA THR A 53 17.72 -3.09 13.91
C THR A 53 16.59 -2.08 13.90
N ALA A 54 16.48 -1.26 14.95
CA ALA A 54 15.49 -0.21 15.06
C ALA A 54 15.83 0.96 14.10
N PRO A 55 14.84 1.50 13.37
CA PRO A 55 15.05 2.64 12.48
C PRO A 55 15.41 3.90 13.27
N GLN A 56 16.45 4.63 12.83
CA GLN A 56 16.97 5.82 13.49
C GLN A 56 16.54 7.11 12.79
N THR A 57 16.17 7.03 11.52
CA THR A 57 15.77 8.17 10.70
C THR A 57 14.31 8.01 10.22
N LYS A 58 13.69 9.13 9.81
CA LYS A 58 12.36 9.12 9.22
C LYS A 58 12.29 8.27 7.95
N ALA A 59 13.35 8.30 7.13
CA ALA A 59 13.45 7.49 5.93
C ALA A 59 13.51 5.98 6.25
N GLU A 60 14.28 5.59 7.25
CA GLU A 60 14.34 4.21 7.72
C GLU A 60 12.99 3.75 8.29
N THR A 61 12.34 4.60 9.08
CA THR A 61 11.00 4.30 9.60
C THR A 61 9.99 4.13 8.48
N ALA A 62 9.97 5.05 7.50
CA ALA A 62 9.11 4.94 6.34
C ALA A 62 9.37 3.64 5.56
N ARG A 63 10.64 3.27 5.38
CA ARG A 63 11.02 2.03 4.71
C ARG A 63 10.51 0.81 5.47
N VAL A 64 10.72 0.70 6.77
CA VAL A 64 10.24 -0.41 7.60
C VAL A 64 8.72 -0.54 7.48
N VAL A 65 7.98 0.56 7.58
CA VAL A 65 6.50 0.54 7.47
C VAL A 65 6.06 0.07 6.08
N LEU A 66 6.60 0.64 5.01
CA LEU A 66 6.19 0.30 3.63
C LEU A 66 6.56 -1.15 3.28
N GLN A 67 7.74 -1.62 3.70
CA GLN A 67 8.16 -2.99 3.49
C GLN A 67 7.29 -3.98 4.27
N SER A 68 6.90 -3.63 5.49
CA SER A 68 6.00 -4.44 6.32
C SER A 68 4.59 -4.52 5.74
N LEU A 69 4.06 -3.40 5.20
CA LEU A 69 2.80 -3.39 4.47
C LEU A 69 2.85 -4.29 3.23
N ALA A 70 3.93 -4.23 2.46
CA ALA A 70 4.12 -5.08 1.30
C ALA A 70 4.15 -6.58 1.68
N ALA A 71 4.87 -6.92 2.76
CA ALA A 71 4.90 -8.27 3.31
C ALA A 71 3.50 -8.73 3.77
N ARG A 72 2.72 -7.83 4.39
CA ARG A 72 1.34 -8.13 4.81
C ARG A 72 0.41 -8.38 3.61
N TYR A 73 0.57 -7.61 2.53
CA TYR A 73 -0.17 -7.86 1.29
C TYR A 73 0.19 -9.22 0.69
N ALA A 74 1.48 -9.59 0.69
CA ALA A 74 1.91 -10.90 0.22
C ALA A 74 1.29 -12.06 1.03
N GLN A 75 1.23 -11.93 2.35
CA GLN A 75 0.55 -12.90 3.21
C GLN A 75 -0.94 -13.01 2.89
N ALA A 76 -1.62 -11.87 2.71
CA ALA A 76 -3.05 -11.86 2.37
C ALA A 76 -3.32 -12.55 1.02
N VAL A 77 -2.51 -12.24 0.00
CA VAL A 77 -2.62 -12.90 -1.32
C VAL A 77 -2.32 -14.40 -1.23
N SER A 78 -1.34 -14.81 -0.42
CA SER A 78 -1.07 -16.22 -0.17
C SER A 78 -2.28 -16.94 0.41
N HIS A 79 -2.89 -16.39 1.47
CA HIS A 79 -4.09 -16.97 2.07
C HIS A 79 -5.28 -17.02 1.10
N LEU A 80 -5.43 -16.00 0.24
CA LEU A 80 -6.47 -16.03 -0.80
C LEU A 80 -6.20 -17.12 -1.83
N ASN A 81 -4.95 -17.33 -2.24
CA ASN A 81 -4.58 -18.37 -3.19
C ASN A 81 -4.88 -19.78 -2.64
N ASP A 82 -4.78 -19.98 -1.32
CA ASP A 82 -5.13 -21.28 -0.69
C ASP A 82 -6.64 -21.60 -0.81
N MET A 83 -7.48 -20.57 -0.99
CA MET A 83 -8.93 -20.70 -1.10
C MET A 83 -9.45 -20.66 -2.55
N LEU A 84 -8.63 -20.23 -3.49
CA LEU A 84 -9.04 -20.04 -4.88
C LEU A 84 -8.68 -21.24 -5.76
N PRO A 85 -9.52 -21.61 -6.76
CA PRO A 85 -9.23 -22.68 -7.69
C PRO A 85 -8.07 -22.34 -8.65
N GLN A 86 -7.72 -21.07 -8.79
CA GLN A 86 -6.60 -20.58 -9.59
C GLN A 86 -5.89 -19.45 -8.83
N PRO A 87 -4.55 -19.40 -8.91
CA PRO A 87 -3.80 -18.36 -8.22
C PRO A 87 -4.05 -16.97 -8.81
N ILE A 88 -3.97 -15.96 -7.95
CA ILE A 88 -3.99 -14.56 -8.33
C ILE A 88 -2.76 -14.25 -9.19
N ARG A 89 -2.95 -13.62 -10.34
CA ARG A 89 -1.90 -13.33 -11.31
C ARG A 89 -1.51 -11.85 -11.40
N CYS A 90 -2.29 -10.99 -10.80
CA CYS A 90 -2.06 -9.54 -10.80
C CYS A 90 -2.77 -8.93 -9.59
N LEU A 91 -2.15 -7.96 -8.94
CA LEU A 91 -2.75 -7.16 -7.88
C LEU A 91 -3.02 -5.74 -8.39
N HIS A 92 -4.24 -5.24 -8.21
CA HIS A 92 -4.58 -3.85 -8.47
C HIS A 92 -4.65 -3.08 -7.16
N ILE A 93 -3.85 -2.01 -7.03
CA ILE A 93 -3.92 -1.07 -5.91
C ILE A 93 -4.68 0.17 -6.38
N ILE A 94 -5.75 0.52 -5.68
CA ILE A 94 -6.62 1.67 -5.98
C ILE A 94 -6.66 2.66 -4.82
N GLY A 95 -7.16 3.86 -5.08
CA GLY A 95 -7.22 4.92 -4.08
C GLY A 95 -5.88 5.65 -3.90
N GLY A 96 -5.76 6.49 -2.88
CA GLY A 96 -4.56 7.30 -2.64
C GLY A 96 -3.26 6.52 -2.51
N GLY A 97 -3.32 5.28 -1.98
CA GLY A 97 -2.16 4.40 -1.85
C GLY A 97 -1.53 4.00 -3.19
N SER A 98 -2.29 4.00 -4.29
CA SER A 98 -1.79 3.68 -5.63
C SER A 98 -0.74 4.66 -6.15
N GLN A 99 -0.68 5.87 -5.60
CA GLN A 99 0.31 6.88 -5.95
C GLN A 99 1.69 6.63 -5.31
N ASN A 100 1.77 5.76 -4.31
CA ASN A 100 3.04 5.45 -3.64
C ASN A 100 3.82 4.41 -4.45
N GLN A 101 4.67 4.87 -5.36
CA GLN A 101 5.48 4.01 -6.23
C GLN A 101 6.40 3.07 -5.45
N LEU A 102 6.97 3.53 -4.32
CA LEU A 102 7.83 2.69 -3.49
C LEU A 102 7.03 1.51 -2.90
N LEU A 103 5.84 1.77 -2.36
CA LEU A 103 4.96 0.71 -1.84
C LEU A 103 4.58 -0.28 -2.95
N ASN A 104 4.21 0.23 -4.15
CA ASN A 104 3.85 -0.62 -5.28
C ASN A 104 5.02 -1.54 -5.68
N THR A 105 6.23 -0.98 -5.78
CA THR A 105 7.45 -1.75 -6.11
C THR A 105 7.77 -2.80 -5.04
N LEU A 106 7.71 -2.43 -3.76
CA LEU A 106 7.94 -3.38 -2.66
C LEU A 106 6.88 -4.49 -2.63
N THR A 107 5.64 -4.15 -2.94
CA THR A 107 4.53 -5.11 -3.01
C THR A 107 4.73 -6.08 -4.17
N GLU A 108 5.12 -5.59 -5.34
CA GLU A 108 5.43 -6.43 -6.50
C GLU A 108 6.59 -7.40 -6.21
N GLN A 109 7.65 -6.91 -5.58
CA GLN A 109 8.79 -7.74 -5.15
C GLN A 109 8.38 -8.81 -4.14
N ALA A 110 7.54 -8.46 -3.15
CA ALA A 110 7.08 -9.39 -2.13
C ALA A 110 6.11 -10.46 -2.67
N LEU A 111 5.29 -10.11 -3.66
CA LEU A 111 4.31 -10.99 -4.28
C LEU A 111 4.89 -11.87 -5.39
N GLY A 112 5.88 -11.40 -6.12
CA GLY A 112 6.39 -12.03 -7.34
C GLY A 112 5.39 -12.03 -8.51
N ILE A 113 4.34 -11.19 -8.46
CA ILE A 113 3.35 -10.99 -9.52
C ILE A 113 3.19 -9.48 -9.79
N PRO A 114 2.77 -9.08 -11.02
CA PRO A 114 2.59 -7.67 -11.35
C PRO A 114 1.64 -6.94 -10.42
N VAL A 115 2.04 -5.72 -10.04
CA VAL A 115 1.22 -4.76 -9.29
C VAL A 115 0.87 -3.59 -10.20
N MET A 116 -0.43 -3.34 -10.38
CA MET A 116 -0.93 -2.27 -11.21
C MET A 116 -1.57 -1.17 -10.37
N ALA A 117 -1.06 0.05 -10.49
CA ALA A 117 -1.68 1.23 -9.92
C ALA A 117 -2.96 1.55 -10.71
N GLY A 118 -4.08 1.58 -10.01
CA GLY A 118 -5.38 1.96 -10.57
C GLY A 118 -5.74 3.41 -10.23
N PRO A 119 -6.95 3.83 -10.61
CA PRO A 119 -7.39 5.20 -10.38
C PRO A 119 -7.41 5.55 -8.89
N VAL A 120 -7.00 6.76 -8.57
CA VAL A 120 -7.07 7.30 -7.19
C VAL A 120 -8.53 7.37 -6.74
N GLU A 121 -9.42 7.82 -7.62
CA GLU A 121 -10.85 7.99 -7.35
C GLU A 121 -11.70 6.82 -7.88
N ALA A 122 -11.18 5.59 -7.81
CA ALA A 122 -11.83 4.39 -8.34
C ALA A 122 -13.27 4.21 -7.82
N THR A 123 -13.51 4.48 -6.53
CA THR A 123 -14.85 4.36 -5.91
C THR A 123 -15.82 5.39 -6.49
N GLY A 124 -15.40 6.66 -6.63
CA GLY A 124 -16.19 7.72 -7.23
C GLY A 124 -16.51 7.43 -8.69
N MET A 125 -15.51 7.03 -9.47
CA MET A 125 -15.68 6.64 -10.88
C MET A 125 -16.65 5.46 -11.01
N GLY A 126 -16.49 4.42 -10.21
CA GLY A 126 -17.37 3.25 -10.22
C GLY A 126 -18.82 3.61 -9.90
N ASN A 127 -19.04 4.52 -8.95
CA ASN A 127 -20.37 4.98 -8.56
C ASN A 127 -21.04 5.78 -9.70
N ILE A 128 -20.32 6.71 -10.32
CA ILE A 128 -20.81 7.50 -11.46
C ILE A 128 -21.16 6.59 -12.65
N LEU A 129 -20.25 5.68 -13.01
CA LEU A 129 -20.46 4.77 -14.13
C LEU A 129 -21.62 3.79 -13.91
N THR A 130 -21.84 3.38 -12.66
CA THR A 130 -23.01 2.54 -12.31
C THR A 130 -24.33 3.30 -12.51
N GLN A 131 -24.36 4.60 -12.16
CA GLN A 131 -25.54 5.45 -12.41
C GLN A 131 -25.75 5.70 -13.92
N ALA A 132 -24.67 5.92 -14.67
CA ALA A 132 -24.74 6.06 -16.13
C ALA A 132 -25.26 4.78 -16.80
N LEU A 133 -24.82 3.61 -16.33
CA LEU A 133 -25.34 2.32 -16.79
C LEU A 133 -26.85 2.18 -16.50
N ALA A 134 -27.29 2.56 -15.30
CA ALA A 134 -28.70 2.49 -14.93
C ALA A 134 -29.59 3.42 -15.78
N LYS A 135 -29.02 4.54 -16.26
CA LYS A 135 -29.72 5.46 -17.20
C LYS A 135 -29.63 5.04 -18.67
N GLY A 136 -28.87 4.01 -18.99
CA GLY A 136 -28.64 3.58 -20.37
C GLY A 136 -27.65 4.45 -21.16
N GLU A 137 -26.88 5.30 -20.47
CA GLU A 137 -25.83 6.14 -21.07
C GLU A 137 -24.54 5.35 -21.34
N VAL A 138 -24.39 4.20 -20.68
CA VAL A 138 -23.31 3.24 -20.85
C VAL A 138 -23.94 1.87 -21.09
N SER A 139 -23.43 1.12 -22.08
CA SER A 139 -24.06 -0.11 -22.55
C SER A 139 -23.76 -1.34 -21.65
N GLY A 140 -22.74 -1.29 -20.81
CA GLY A 140 -22.37 -2.39 -19.93
C GLY A 140 -21.00 -2.25 -19.28
N VAL A 141 -20.66 -3.24 -18.45
CA VAL A 141 -19.40 -3.26 -17.68
C VAL A 141 -18.15 -3.18 -18.57
N GLY A 142 -18.22 -3.71 -19.80
CA GLY A 142 -17.12 -3.63 -20.76
C GLY A 142 -16.76 -2.19 -21.12
N GLU A 143 -17.79 -1.38 -21.42
CA GLU A 143 -17.64 0.04 -21.74
C GLU A 143 -17.21 0.84 -20.51
N MET A 144 -17.78 0.57 -19.32
CA MET A 144 -17.33 1.17 -18.07
C MET A 144 -15.81 0.98 -17.84
N ARG A 145 -15.31 -0.24 -18.06
CA ARG A 145 -13.87 -0.55 -17.94
C ARG A 145 -13.03 0.17 -18.98
N GLN A 146 -13.57 0.37 -20.20
CA GLN A 146 -12.87 1.13 -21.24
C GLN A 146 -12.75 2.60 -20.85
N ILE A 147 -13.84 3.23 -20.40
CA ILE A 147 -13.85 4.61 -19.91
C ILE A 147 -12.82 4.81 -18.80
N VAL A 148 -12.75 3.88 -17.85
CA VAL A 148 -11.74 3.95 -16.77
C VAL A 148 -10.33 3.90 -17.34
N ARG A 149 -10.03 2.99 -18.27
CA ARG A 149 -8.70 2.88 -18.89
C ARG A 149 -8.30 4.14 -19.65
N ASP A 150 -9.25 4.74 -20.36
CA ASP A 150 -9.00 5.93 -21.16
C ASP A 150 -8.85 7.21 -20.31
N SER A 151 -9.21 7.13 -19.02
CA SER A 151 -9.12 8.22 -18.03
C SER A 151 -7.83 8.21 -17.20
N MET A 152 -7.02 7.18 -17.33
CA MET A 152 -5.75 7.02 -16.61
C MET A 152 -4.57 7.49 -17.43
#